data_42a595f43ca3eec4b356758b64f8703e
#
_entry.id   42a595f43ca3eec4b356758b64f8703e
#
_cell.length_a   1.000
_cell.length_b   1.000
_cell.length_c   1.000
_cell.angle_alpha   90.00
_cell.angle_beta   90.00
_cell.angle_gamma   90.00
#
_symmetry.space_group_name_H-M   'P 1'
#
loop_
_entity.id
_entity.type
_entity.pdbx_description
1 polymer ?
#
loop_
_entity_poly.entity_id
_entity_poly.type
_entity_poly.pdbx_seq_one_letter_code
_entity_poly.pdbx_strand_id
1 'polypeptide(L)'
;GSGALYDGLNTLLDKTGELKDGVQQLLDGTVTLKDGTASLLDGAGQLSDGATTLTTGLSTLVANNDTLNGGAEQVFNTLLATATTQLKAAGVEVPDLTIENYSQVLTQVLDSLSEDAVHQKALETVTGAVNENLSMITDKVTEAVREQVAPQVTAAVEEQVTAQVTETVRAQVAPQVITAATGLSQESYNAAVEAGQISAEQQAAVTAAIDAQMSSDDVQALIASNTEAQMQSEQVQGMVAAALEQQMQTEQVQGIIAANVDDQVNALVSQNMQSEAVQTQIAAAAEGRKTIETLVASLDSYNTFYTGLQTYTNGVASAADGAAQLLDGSTALASGAEQLNDGAV
;
A
#
# COMPACT_ATOMS: atom_id res chain seq x y z
N GLY A 1 -16.99 90.05 87.13
CA GLY A 1 -17.75 90.11 85.87
C GLY A 1 -16.95 90.60 84.65
N SER A 2 -16.08 91.61 84.74
CA SER A 2 -15.33 92.21 83.61
C SER A 2 -14.13 91.34 83.09
N GLY A 3 -13.45 90.60 83.99
CA GLY A 3 -12.38 89.72 83.61
C GLY A 3 -12.85 88.50 82.85
N ALA A 4 -13.92 87.83 83.26
CA ALA A 4 -14.47 86.68 82.55
C ALA A 4 -15.04 87.05 81.17
N LEU A 5 -15.55 88.32 81.01
CA LEU A 5 -15.99 88.82 79.69
C LEU A 5 -14.80 89.04 78.78
N TYR A 6 -13.69 89.61 79.30
CA TYR A 6 -12.44 89.81 78.51
C TYR A 6 -11.82 88.47 78.09
N ASP A 7 -11.73 87.49 78.97
CA ASP A 7 -11.22 86.13 78.65
C ASP A 7 -12.15 85.40 77.64
N GLY A 8 -13.41 85.52 77.75
CA GLY A 8 -14.41 85.02 76.76
C GLY A 8 -14.25 85.69 75.40
N LEU A 9 -14.00 87.04 75.36
CA LEU A 9 -13.80 87.73 74.08
C LEU A 9 -12.49 87.31 73.43
N ASN A 10 -11.37 87.12 74.19
CA ASN A 10 -10.13 86.64 73.66
C ASN A 10 -10.25 85.21 73.15
N THR A 11 -10.98 84.31 73.85
CA THR A 11 -11.24 83.00 73.37
C THR A 11 -12.07 82.98 72.07
N LEU A 12 -13.03 83.94 71.95
CA LEU A 12 -13.79 84.08 70.72
C LEU A 12 -12.90 84.57 69.56
N LEU A 13 -12.02 85.50 69.83
CA LEU A 13 -11.08 86.05 68.85
C LEU A 13 -10.14 84.97 68.32
N ASP A 14 -9.58 84.16 69.25
CA ASP A 14 -8.70 83.01 68.88
C ASP A 14 -9.45 81.99 68.03
N LYS A 15 -10.69 81.65 68.44
CA LYS A 15 -11.58 80.72 67.68
C LYS A 15 -12.01 81.30 66.31
N THR A 16 -12.12 82.63 66.21
CA THR A 16 -12.36 83.28 64.93
C THR A 16 -11.16 83.16 64.00
N GLY A 17 -9.92 83.32 64.62
CA GLY A 17 -8.66 83.07 63.90
C GLY A 17 -8.56 81.63 63.35
N GLU A 18 -8.79 80.66 64.23
CA GLU A 18 -8.77 79.25 63.81
C GLU A 18 -9.84 78.94 62.68
N LEU A 19 -10.97 79.55 62.79
CA LEU A 19 -12.05 79.40 61.75
C LEU A 19 -11.58 80.04 60.42
N LYS A 20 -10.95 81.20 60.47
CA LYS A 20 -10.43 81.85 59.27
C LYS A 20 -9.34 81.03 58.61
N ASP A 21 -8.36 80.50 59.41
CA ASP A 21 -7.31 79.66 58.92
C ASP A 21 -7.88 78.32 58.32
N GLY A 22 -8.91 77.71 58.94
CA GLY A 22 -9.55 76.57 58.42
C GLY A 22 -10.34 76.85 57.10
N VAL A 23 -10.91 78.01 56.95
CA VAL A 23 -11.57 78.41 55.69
C VAL A 23 -10.51 78.64 54.59
N GLN A 24 -9.34 79.27 54.98
CA GLN A 24 -8.27 79.46 53.99
C GLN A 24 -7.68 78.08 53.52
N GLN A 25 -7.50 77.10 54.40
CA GLN A 25 -7.10 75.75 54.05
C GLN A 25 -8.10 75.07 53.15
N LEU A 26 -9.40 75.28 53.41
CA LEU A 26 -10.45 74.75 52.54
C LEU A 26 -10.35 75.37 51.13
N LEU A 27 -10.19 76.70 51.09
CA LEU A 27 -10.07 77.41 49.81
C LEU A 27 -8.83 76.95 49.02
N ASP A 28 -7.68 76.75 49.66
CA ASP A 28 -6.44 76.23 49.02
C ASP A 28 -6.61 74.82 48.56
N GLY A 29 -7.31 74.01 49.35
CA GLY A 29 -7.66 72.64 48.97
C GLY A 29 -8.58 72.58 47.76
N THR A 30 -9.57 73.48 47.65
CA THR A 30 -10.46 73.55 46.47
C THR A 30 -9.75 74.04 45.22
N VAL A 31 -8.80 74.94 45.33
CA VAL A 31 -7.94 75.36 44.20
C VAL A 31 -7.11 74.19 43.73
N THR A 32 -6.48 73.48 44.66
CA THR A 32 -5.66 72.29 44.32
C THR A 32 -6.53 71.19 43.63
N LEU A 33 -7.76 70.97 44.12
CA LEU A 33 -8.69 70.04 43.50
C LEU A 33 -9.08 70.47 42.07
N LYS A 34 -9.34 71.75 41.87
CA LYS A 34 -9.66 72.32 40.57
C LYS A 34 -8.54 72.15 39.56
N ASP A 35 -7.28 72.47 39.98
CA ASP A 35 -6.11 72.29 39.11
C ASP A 35 -5.87 70.82 38.78
N GLY A 36 -6.09 69.92 39.73
CA GLY A 36 -5.99 68.48 39.53
C GLY A 36 -7.07 67.96 38.56
N THR A 37 -8.34 68.43 38.68
CA THR A 37 -9.41 68.05 37.77
C THR A 37 -9.22 68.59 36.35
N ALA A 38 -8.69 69.81 36.22
CA ALA A 38 -8.33 70.37 34.91
C ALA A 38 -7.23 69.56 34.23
N SER A 39 -6.21 69.14 34.98
CA SER A 39 -5.15 68.25 34.46
C SER A 39 -5.69 66.85 34.05
N LEU A 40 -6.65 66.31 34.83
CA LEU A 40 -7.30 65.07 34.49
C LEU A 40 -8.13 65.16 33.19
N LEU A 41 -8.85 66.28 33.04
CA LEU A 41 -9.68 66.56 31.84
C LEU A 41 -8.79 66.69 30.60
N ASP A 42 -7.66 67.39 30.69
CA ASP A 42 -6.69 67.50 29.59
C ASP A 42 -6.08 66.12 29.20
N GLY A 43 -5.65 65.35 30.21
CA GLY A 43 -5.14 64.01 29.99
C GLY A 43 -6.16 63.06 29.39
N ALA A 44 -7.46 63.13 29.81
CA ALA A 44 -8.54 62.34 29.24
C ALA A 44 -8.85 62.77 27.81
N GLY A 45 -8.76 64.04 27.48
CA GLY A 45 -8.85 64.56 26.11
C GLY A 45 -7.74 63.99 25.19
N GLN A 46 -6.51 64.05 25.64
CA GLN A 46 -5.36 63.47 24.87
C GLN A 46 -5.51 61.96 24.65
N LEU A 47 -6.02 61.25 25.67
CA LEU A 47 -6.31 59.79 25.53
C LEU A 47 -7.42 59.52 24.51
N SER A 48 -8.46 60.35 24.53
CA SER A 48 -9.57 60.23 23.56
C SER A 48 -9.11 60.50 22.12
N ASP A 49 -8.27 61.51 21.90
CA ASP A 49 -7.70 61.85 20.60
C ASP A 49 -6.78 60.71 20.10
N GLY A 50 -5.96 60.16 20.98
CA GLY A 50 -5.10 59.00 20.69
C GLY A 50 -5.93 57.74 20.34
N ALA A 51 -6.99 57.46 21.10
CA ALA A 51 -7.90 56.36 20.85
C ALA A 51 -8.67 56.54 19.53
N THR A 52 -9.08 57.75 19.19
CA THR A 52 -9.71 58.06 17.89
C THR A 52 -8.77 57.78 16.72
N THR A 53 -7.51 58.22 16.84
CA THR A 53 -6.49 57.98 15.82
C THR A 53 -6.25 56.47 15.63
N LEU A 54 -6.11 55.72 16.73
CA LEU A 54 -5.95 54.26 16.71
C LEU A 54 -7.16 53.55 16.07
N THR A 55 -8.39 53.88 16.48
CA THR A 55 -9.63 53.31 15.94
C THR A 55 -9.74 53.59 14.45
N THR A 56 -9.40 54.78 13.98
CA THR A 56 -9.45 55.11 12.53
C THR A 56 -8.44 54.31 11.75
N GLY A 57 -7.20 54.18 12.26
CA GLY A 57 -6.14 53.39 11.64
C GLY A 57 -6.48 51.91 11.53
N LEU A 58 -6.98 51.32 12.62
CA LEU A 58 -7.42 49.90 12.65
C LEU A 58 -8.67 49.66 11.77
N SER A 59 -9.62 50.60 11.72
CA SER A 59 -10.79 50.52 10.82
C SER A 59 -10.36 50.48 9.34
N THR A 60 -9.32 51.24 8.99
CA THR A 60 -8.73 51.19 7.62
C THR A 60 -8.09 49.84 7.33
N LEU A 61 -7.42 49.22 8.29
CA LEU A 61 -6.85 47.87 8.14
C LEU A 61 -8.01 46.83 8.02
N VAL A 62 -9.02 46.89 8.86
CA VAL A 62 -10.19 45.99 8.81
C VAL A 62 -10.88 46.08 7.45
N ALA A 63 -11.06 47.28 6.90
CA ALA A 63 -11.67 47.46 5.59
C ALA A 63 -10.90 46.77 4.44
N ASN A 64 -9.61 46.51 4.60
CA ASN A 64 -8.81 45.78 3.63
C ASN A 64 -8.74 44.26 3.88
N ASN A 65 -9.19 43.78 5.05
CA ASN A 65 -9.09 42.37 5.41
C ASN A 65 -9.79 41.44 4.40
N ASP A 66 -11.00 41.79 3.97
CA ASP A 66 -11.81 41.00 3.04
C ASP A 66 -11.11 40.91 1.65
N THR A 67 -10.56 42.04 1.20
CA THR A 67 -9.81 42.05 -0.07
C THR A 67 -8.53 41.20 0.03
N LEU A 68 -7.86 41.26 1.15
CA LEU A 68 -6.61 40.50 1.38
C LEU A 68 -6.89 38.99 1.49
N ASN A 69 -7.88 38.62 2.31
CA ASN A 69 -8.29 37.23 2.50
C ASN A 69 -8.87 36.63 1.20
N GLY A 70 -9.74 37.36 0.52
CA GLY A 70 -10.32 36.93 -0.76
C GLY A 70 -9.27 36.79 -1.87
N GLY A 71 -8.29 37.69 -1.90
CA GLY A 71 -7.15 37.59 -2.81
C GLY A 71 -6.28 36.34 -2.54
N ALA A 72 -5.99 36.07 -1.29
CA ALA A 72 -5.25 34.87 -0.89
C ALA A 72 -6.04 33.58 -1.21
N GLU A 73 -7.33 33.54 -0.95
CA GLU A 73 -8.21 32.42 -1.29
C GLU A 73 -8.24 32.17 -2.80
N GLN A 74 -8.37 33.23 -3.60
CA GLN A 74 -8.36 33.10 -5.07
C GLN A 74 -7.04 32.52 -5.59
N VAL A 75 -5.91 32.95 -5.05
CA VAL A 75 -4.60 32.40 -5.40
C VAL A 75 -4.54 30.92 -5.01
N PHE A 76 -5.00 30.56 -3.81
CA PHE A 76 -4.99 29.16 -3.37
C PHE A 76 -5.85 28.30 -4.27
N ASN A 77 -7.07 28.71 -4.58
CA ASN A 77 -7.95 27.99 -5.50
C ASN A 77 -7.32 27.83 -6.90
N THR A 78 -6.59 28.84 -7.37
CA THR A 78 -5.86 28.75 -8.64
C THR A 78 -4.72 27.73 -8.60
N LEU A 79 -3.97 27.65 -7.49
CA LEU A 79 -2.93 26.67 -7.27
C LEU A 79 -3.52 25.25 -7.23
N LEU A 80 -4.64 25.06 -6.53
CA LEU A 80 -5.36 23.78 -6.44
C LEU A 80 -5.90 23.33 -7.81
N ALA A 81 -6.49 24.22 -8.58
CA ALA A 81 -6.94 23.93 -9.93
C ALA A 81 -5.79 23.57 -10.88
N THR A 82 -4.65 24.27 -10.74
CA THR A 82 -3.42 23.94 -11.48
C THR A 82 -2.89 22.57 -11.11
N ALA A 83 -2.83 22.28 -9.82
CA ALA A 83 -2.43 20.96 -9.28
C ALA A 83 -3.33 19.85 -9.81
N THR A 84 -4.66 20.03 -9.77
CA THR A 84 -5.64 19.09 -10.33
C THR A 84 -5.37 18.81 -11.81
N THR A 85 -5.12 19.87 -12.59
CA THR A 85 -4.83 19.74 -14.02
C THR A 85 -3.53 18.98 -14.28
N GLN A 86 -2.49 19.27 -13.51
CA GLN A 86 -1.19 18.59 -13.63
C GLN A 86 -1.30 17.11 -13.28
N LEU A 87 -2.03 16.76 -12.21
CA LEU A 87 -2.26 15.38 -11.80
C LEU A 87 -3.03 14.60 -12.87
N LYS A 88 -4.12 15.17 -13.40
CA LYS A 88 -4.90 14.56 -14.50
C LYS A 88 -4.06 14.39 -15.79
N ALA A 89 -3.22 15.36 -16.10
CA ALA A 89 -2.30 15.27 -17.25
C ALA A 89 -1.22 14.20 -17.05
N ALA A 90 -0.83 13.91 -15.81
CA ALA A 90 0.07 12.82 -15.45
C ALA A 90 -0.64 11.45 -15.36
N GLY A 91 -1.93 11.37 -15.69
CA GLY A 91 -2.72 10.13 -15.65
C GLY A 91 -3.20 9.74 -14.25
N VAL A 92 -3.13 10.66 -13.28
CA VAL A 92 -3.64 10.43 -11.94
C VAL A 92 -5.07 10.94 -11.85
N GLU A 93 -6.02 10.03 -11.73
CA GLU A 93 -7.43 10.37 -11.60
C GLU A 93 -7.71 10.89 -10.17
N VAL A 94 -8.00 12.19 -10.08
CA VAL A 94 -8.34 12.86 -8.83
C VAL A 94 -9.59 13.72 -9.01
N PRO A 95 -10.42 13.90 -7.96
CA PRO A 95 -11.46 14.91 -7.96
C PRO A 95 -10.84 16.31 -8.03
N ASP A 96 -11.66 17.32 -8.26
CA ASP A 96 -11.18 18.69 -8.19
C ASP A 96 -10.72 18.99 -6.76
N LEU A 97 -9.50 19.49 -6.65
CA LEU A 97 -8.90 19.83 -5.36
C LEU A 97 -9.47 21.13 -4.85
N THR A 98 -9.85 21.15 -3.57
CA THR A 98 -10.32 22.33 -2.82
C THR A 98 -9.46 22.51 -1.58
N ILE A 99 -9.62 23.67 -0.93
CA ILE A 99 -8.91 23.97 0.34
C ILE A 99 -9.20 22.90 1.41
N GLU A 100 -10.42 22.34 1.40
CA GLU A 100 -10.87 21.38 2.41
C GLU A 100 -10.42 19.94 2.11
N ASN A 101 -10.24 19.57 0.82
CA ASN A 101 -10.03 18.18 0.44
C ASN A 101 -8.62 17.84 -0.04
N TYR A 102 -7.81 18.82 -0.46
CA TYR A 102 -6.53 18.58 -1.15
C TYR A 102 -5.58 17.67 -0.35
N SER A 103 -5.48 17.92 0.95
CA SER A 103 -4.56 17.15 1.81
C SER A 103 -4.95 15.67 1.87
N GLN A 104 -6.24 15.37 2.04
CA GLN A 104 -6.74 13.99 2.08
C GLN A 104 -6.58 13.31 0.72
N VAL A 105 -6.97 13.98 -0.36
CA VAL A 105 -6.89 13.42 -1.72
C VAL A 105 -5.45 13.11 -2.09
N LEU A 106 -4.54 14.06 -1.86
CA LEU A 106 -3.13 13.86 -2.19
C LEU A 106 -2.44 12.81 -1.32
N THR A 107 -2.83 12.67 -0.05
CA THR A 107 -2.36 11.57 0.80
C THR A 107 -2.78 10.22 0.21
N GLN A 108 -4.04 10.05 -0.22
CA GLN A 108 -4.50 8.81 -0.86
C GLN A 108 -3.72 8.50 -2.16
N VAL A 109 -3.42 9.52 -2.96
CA VAL A 109 -2.58 9.35 -4.15
C VAL A 109 -1.16 8.90 -3.78
N LEU A 110 -0.55 9.54 -2.78
CA LEU A 110 0.78 9.15 -2.29
C LEU A 110 0.80 7.72 -1.74
N ASP A 111 -0.24 7.29 -1.05
CA ASP A 111 -0.38 5.91 -0.56
C ASP A 111 -0.47 4.91 -1.72
N SER A 112 -1.22 5.25 -2.77
CA SER A 112 -1.33 4.40 -3.98
C SER A 112 -0.04 4.32 -4.80
N LEU A 113 0.85 5.30 -4.64
CA LEU A 113 2.17 5.37 -5.25
C LEU A 113 3.30 4.97 -4.28
N SER A 114 2.96 4.39 -3.13
CA SER A 114 3.97 3.79 -2.24
C SER A 114 4.71 2.66 -2.96
N GLU A 115 5.96 2.43 -2.61
CA GLU A 115 6.79 1.38 -3.22
C GLU A 115 6.08 0.02 -3.18
N ASP A 116 5.49 -0.33 -2.04
CA ASP A 116 4.75 -1.58 -1.86
C ASP A 116 3.51 -1.65 -2.76
N ALA A 117 2.70 -0.58 -2.83
CA ALA A 117 1.48 -0.55 -3.63
C ALA A 117 1.79 -0.65 -5.13
N VAL A 118 2.81 0.06 -5.60
CA VAL A 118 3.26 0.02 -7.01
C VAL A 118 3.81 -1.36 -7.35
N HIS A 119 4.65 -1.93 -6.48
CA HIS A 119 5.20 -3.26 -6.68
C HIS A 119 4.12 -4.34 -6.70
N GLN A 120 3.16 -4.27 -5.78
CA GLN A 120 2.04 -5.20 -5.74
C GLN A 120 1.16 -5.07 -6.99
N LYS A 121 0.87 -3.86 -7.45
CA LYS A 121 0.11 -3.64 -8.67
C LYS A 121 0.82 -4.17 -9.92
N ALA A 122 2.14 -3.98 -10.00
CA ALA A 122 2.96 -4.54 -11.07
C ALA A 122 2.91 -6.08 -11.02
N LEU A 123 3.04 -6.68 -9.84
CA LEU A 123 2.96 -8.13 -9.63
C LEU A 123 1.59 -8.69 -10.03
N GLU A 124 0.49 -8.05 -9.65
CA GLU A 124 -0.86 -8.44 -10.05
C GLU A 124 -1.02 -8.41 -11.58
N THR A 125 -0.53 -7.34 -12.22
CA THR A 125 -0.62 -7.17 -13.67
C THR A 125 0.20 -8.24 -14.39
N VAL A 126 1.42 -8.48 -13.95
CA VAL A 126 2.32 -9.50 -14.54
C VAL A 126 1.73 -10.90 -14.32
N THR A 127 1.25 -11.20 -13.13
CA THR A 127 0.62 -12.51 -12.81
C THR A 127 -0.63 -12.72 -13.66
N GLY A 128 -1.45 -11.70 -13.86
CA GLY A 128 -2.61 -11.73 -14.75
C GLY A 128 -2.20 -12.09 -16.18
N ALA A 129 -1.21 -11.40 -16.73
CA ALA A 129 -0.71 -11.63 -18.10
C ALA A 129 -0.09 -13.03 -18.28
N VAL A 130 0.59 -13.56 -17.26
CA VAL A 130 1.10 -14.95 -17.29
C VAL A 130 -0.06 -15.94 -17.25
N ASN A 131 -1.07 -15.72 -16.41
CA ASN A 131 -2.24 -16.58 -16.27
C ASN A 131 -3.10 -16.61 -17.54
N GLU A 132 -3.15 -15.56 -18.34
CA GLU A 132 -3.81 -15.59 -19.66
C GLU A 132 -3.17 -16.63 -20.59
N ASN A 133 -1.92 -17.00 -20.36
CA ASN A 133 -1.19 -18.01 -21.11
C ASN A 133 -1.10 -19.37 -20.39
N LEU A 134 -1.80 -19.55 -19.27
CA LEU A 134 -1.71 -20.75 -18.42
C LEU A 134 -2.00 -22.04 -19.18
N SER A 135 -2.99 -22.05 -20.08
CA SER A 135 -3.31 -23.22 -20.93
C SER A 135 -2.10 -23.64 -21.78
N MET A 136 -1.47 -22.67 -22.45
CA MET A 136 -0.29 -22.94 -23.30
C MET A 136 0.90 -23.43 -22.47
N ILE A 137 1.08 -22.89 -21.25
CA ILE A 137 2.13 -23.34 -20.32
C ILE A 137 1.86 -24.78 -19.92
N THR A 138 0.61 -25.08 -19.54
CA THR A 138 0.17 -26.43 -19.14
C THR A 138 0.37 -27.44 -20.26
N ASP A 139 0.00 -27.09 -21.50
CA ASP A 139 0.16 -27.97 -22.66
C ASP A 139 1.65 -28.28 -22.92
N LYS A 140 2.52 -27.27 -22.87
CA LYS A 140 3.97 -27.48 -23.04
C LYS A 140 4.58 -28.33 -21.93
N VAL A 141 4.21 -28.08 -20.69
CA VAL A 141 4.68 -28.86 -19.55
C VAL A 141 4.18 -30.29 -19.64
N THR A 142 2.92 -30.49 -20.00
CA THR A 142 2.32 -31.83 -20.19
C THR A 142 3.07 -32.61 -21.26
N GLU A 143 3.40 -31.98 -22.39
CA GLU A 143 4.17 -32.63 -23.46
C GLU A 143 5.60 -32.97 -23.01
N ALA A 144 6.27 -32.06 -22.31
CA ALA A 144 7.60 -32.33 -21.77
C ALA A 144 7.62 -33.49 -20.75
N VAL A 145 6.59 -33.60 -19.91
CA VAL A 145 6.43 -34.73 -18.97
C VAL A 145 6.11 -36.00 -19.74
N ARG A 146 5.26 -35.94 -20.79
CA ARG A 146 4.97 -37.07 -21.68
C ARG A 146 6.23 -37.64 -22.33
N GLU A 147 7.11 -36.77 -22.84
CA GLU A 147 8.39 -37.16 -23.41
C GLU A 147 9.32 -37.84 -22.38
N GLN A 148 9.26 -37.47 -21.12
CA GLN A 148 10.03 -38.09 -20.02
C GLN A 148 9.45 -39.46 -19.61
N VAL A 149 8.14 -39.62 -19.63
CA VAL A 149 7.43 -40.83 -19.22
C VAL A 149 7.45 -41.89 -20.31
N ALA A 150 7.36 -41.48 -21.58
CA ALA A 150 7.26 -42.40 -22.74
C ALA A 150 8.35 -43.48 -22.80
N PRO A 151 9.65 -43.20 -22.59
CA PRO A 151 10.67 -44.23 -22.60
C PRO A 151 10.51 -45.28 -21.51
N GLN A 152 10.04 -44.87 -20.31
CA GLN A 152 9.79 -45.78 -19.18
C GLN A 152 8.65 -46.74 -19.47
N VAL A 153 7.56 -46.22 -20.04
CA VAL A 153 6.39 -47.03 -20.45
C VAL A 153 6.78 -47.96 -21.57
N THR A 154 7.54 -47.47 -22.57
CA THR A 154 8.00 -48.30 -23.68
C THR A 154 8.86 -49.45 -23.16
N ALA A 155 9.79 -49.20 -22.25
CA ALA A 155 10.64 -50.27 -21.68
C ALA A 155 9.82 -51.30 -20.87
N ALA A 156 8.81 -50.84 -20.12
CA ALA A 156 7.93 -51.74 -19.37
C ALA A 156 7.09 -52.63 -20.28
N VAL A 157 6.60 -52.11 -21.41
CA VAL A 157 5.88 -52.89 -22.42
C VAL A 157 6.82 -53.84 -23.14
N GLU A 158 8.05 -53.39 -23.47
CA GLU A 158 9.09 -54.25 -24.09
C GLU A 158 9.44 -55.43 -23.20
N GLU A 159 9.56 -55.23 -21.87
CA GLU A 159 9.80 -56.32 -20.91
C GLU A 159 8.65 -57.36 -20.96
N GLN A 160 7.40 -56.90 -20.98
CA GLN A 160 6.23 -57.80 -21.13
C GLN A 160 6.22 -58.54 -22.46
N VAL A 161 6.52 -57.86 -23.56
CA VAL A 161 6.60 -58.46 -24.89
C VAL A 161 7.73 -59.48 -24.93
N THR A 162 8.89 -59.13 -24.38
CA THR A 162 10.04 -60.03 -24.30
C THR A 162 9.71 -61.30 -23.53
N ALA A 163 9.04 -61.19 -22.40
CA ALA A 163 8.59 -62.36 -21.62
C ALA A 163 7.62 -63.25 -22.43
N GLN A 164 6.67 -62.64 -23.13
CA GLN A 164 5.73 -63.37 -23.96
C GLN A 164 6.37 -64.04 -25.15
N VAL A 165 7.30 -63.37 -25.83
CA VAL A 165 8.11 -63.92 -26.90
C VAL A 165 8.99 -65.09 -26.40
N THR A 166 9.63 -64.92 -25.25
CA THR A 166 10.45 -65.94 -24.60
C THR A 166 9.65 -67.22 -24.35
N GLU A 167 8.42 -67.12 -23.79
CA GLU A 167 7.53 -68.25 -23.59
C GLU A 167 7.10 -68.92 -24.91
N THR A 168 6.83 -68.11 -25.94
CA THR A 168 6.49 -68.60 -27.27
C THR A 168 7.67 -69.37 -27.90
N VAL A 169 8.88 -68.83 -27.82
CA VAL A 169 10.10 -69.51 -28.32
C VAL A 169 10.40 -70.74 -27.50
N ARG A 170 10.23 -70.70 -26.17
CA ARG A 170 10.36 -71.90 -25.30
C ARG A 170 9.43 -73.01 -25.70
N ALA A 171 8.16 -72.68 -26.01
CA ALA A 171 7.17 -73.67 -26.49
C ALA A 171 7.53 -74.30 -27.84
N GLN A 172 8.31 -73.60 -28.67
CA GLN A 172 8.86 -74.13 -29.94
C GLN A 172 10.11 -74.95 -29.75
N VAL A 173 11.01 -74.53 -28.85
CA VAL A 173 12.29 -75.20 -28.57
C VAL A 173 12.12 -76.45 -27.72
N ALA A 174 11.28 -76.45 -26.72
CA ALA A 174 11.11 -77.54 -25.77
C ALA A 174 10.79 -78.91 -26.43
N PRO A 175 9.84 -79.03 -27.40
CA PRO A 175 9.56 -80.27 -28.06
C PRO A 175 10.76 -80.85 -28.81
N GLN A 176 11.58 -79.98 -29.41
CA GLN A 176 12.81 -80.37 -30.15
C GLN A 176 13.88 -80.95 -29.21
N VAL A 177 14.13 -80.23 -28.09
CA VAL A 177 15.08 -80.65 -27.05
C VAL A 177 14.62 -81.93 -26.38
N ILE A 178 13.33 -82.13 -26.06
CA ILE A 178 12.77 -83.33 -25.49
C ILE A 178 12.97 -84.51 -26.43
N THR A 179 12.65 -84.35 -27.71
CA THR A 179 12.87 -85.39 -28.71
C THR A 179 14.34 -85.77 -28.86
N ALA A 180 15.22 -84.78 -28.87
CA ALA A 180 16.65 -85.02 -28.94
C ALA A 180 17.23 -85.73 -27.71
N ALA A 181 16.73 -85.37 -26.50
CA ALA A 181 17.23 -85.90 -25.23
C ALA A 181 16.67 -87.29 -24.87
N THR A 182 15.34 -87.55 -25.26
CA THR A 182 14.62 -88.74 -24.81
C THR A 182 14.18 -89.64 -25.91
N GLY A 183 14.15 -89.18 -27.16
CA GLY A 183 13.57 -89.91 -28.31
C GLY A 183 12.03 -89.90 -28.31
N LEU A 184 11.42 -89.22 -27.40
CA LEU A 184 9.95 -89.14 -27.25
C LEU A 184 9.41 -87.82 -27.83
N SER A 185 8.20 -87.83 -28.34
CA SER A 185 7.47 -86.58 -28.60
C SER A 185 7.10 -85.90 -27.28
N GLN A 186 6.86 -84.58 -27.28
CA GLN A 186 6.45 -83.81 -26.12
C GLN A 186 5.23 -84.44 -25.40
N GLU A 187 4.25 -84.87 -26.15
CA GLU A 187 3.02 -85.53 -25.63
C GLU A 187 3.34 -86.89 -24.96
N SER A 188 4.17 -87.73 -25.63
CA SER A 188 4.62 -89.00 -25.07
C SER A 188 5.50 -88.82 -23.83
N TYR A 189 6.32 -87.83 -23.83
CA TYR A 189 7.17 -87.48 -22.67
C TYR A 189 6.29 -87.03 -21.48
N ASN A 190 5.32 -86.16 -21.67
CA ASN A 190 4.41 -85.73 -20.62
C ASN A 190 3.61 -86.92 -20.07
N ALA A 191 3.08 -87.80 -20.91
CA ALA A 191 2.38 -88.98 -20.46
C ALA A 191 3.29 -89.96 -19.67
N ALA A 192 4.56 -90.08 -20.06
CA ALA A 192 5.50 -90.97 -19.36
C ALA A 192 5.93 -90.29 -17.96
N VAL A 193 5.97 -88.98 -17.86
CA VAL A 193 6.17 -88.26 -16.60
C VAL A 193 4.95 -88.50 -15.68
N GLU A 194 3.72 -88.36 -16.18
CA GLU A 194 2.50 -88.60 -15.41
C GLU A 194 2.38 -90.04 -14.94
N ALA A 195 2.83 -91.00 -15.75
CA ALA A 195 2.84 -92.41 -15.42
C ALA A 195 4.00 -92.80 -14.48
N GLY A 196 4.85 -91.82 -14.05
CA GLY A 196 6.00 -92.08 -13.18
C GLY A 196 7.09 -92.90 -13.84
N GLN A 197 7.18 -92.94 -15.16
CA GLN A 197 8.18 -93.71 -15.96
C GLN A 197 9.45 -92.87 -16.17
N ILE A 198 9.40 -91.56 -15.98
CA ILE A 198 10.54 -90.64 -16.08
C ILE A 198 10.86 -90.21 -14.65
N SER A 199 12.11 -90.47 -14.18
CA SER A 199 12.54 -90.08 -12.84
C SER A 199 12.67 -88.56 -12.72
N ALA A 200 12.58 -88.05 -11.47
CA ALA A 200 12.78 -86.61 -11.19
C ALA A 200 14.16 -86.10 -11.67
N GLU A 201 15.19 -86.97 -11.64
CA GLU A 201 16.54 -86.65 -12.14
C GLU A 201 16.55 -86.51 -13.67
N GLN A 202 15.80 -87.38 -14.38
CA GLN A 202 15.69 -87.28 -15.84
C GLN A 202 14.85 -86.07 -16.24
N GLN A 203 13.79 -85.73 -15.51
CA GLN A 203 13.02 -84.52 -15.72
C GLN A 203 13.89 -83.28 -15.54
N ALA A 204 14.69 -83.24 -14.47
CA ALA A 204 15.62 -82.13 -14.20
C ALA A 204 16.68 -81.99 -15.31
N ALA A 205 17.22 -83.13 -15.85
CA ALA A 205 18.16 -83.10 -16.96
C ALA A 205 17.54 -82.57 -18.27
N VAL A 206 16.30 -82.93 -18.57
CA VAL A 206 15.56 -82.35 -19.73
C VAL A 206 15.31 -80.86 -19.55
N THR A 207 14.88 -80.47 -18.37
CA THR A 207 14.66 -79.05 -18.06
C THR A 207 15.94 -78.24 -18.21
N ALA A 208 17.06 -78.76 -17.68
CA ALA A 208 18.39 -78.11 -17.81
C ALA A 208 18.84 -78.00 -19.27
N ALA A 209 18.53 -79.04 -20.10
CA ALA A 209 18.83 -79.01 -21.52
C ALA A 209 17.98 -77.97 -22.27
N ILE A 210 16.73 -77.81 -21.91
CA ILE A 210 15.84 -76.76 -22.46
C ILE A 210 16.40 -75.37 -22.07
N ASP A 211 16.74 -75.18 -20.80
CA ASP A 211 17.27 -73.91 -20.31
C ASP A 211 18.64 -73.56 -20.94
N ALA A 212 19.50 -74.58 -21.17
CA ALA A 212 20.75 -74.39 -21.89
C ALA A 212 20.48 -73.99 -23.36
N GLN A 213 19.53 -74.60 -24.03
CA GLN A 213 19.21 -74.23 -25.40
C GLN A 213 18.56 -72.83 -25.47
N MET A 214 17.70 -72.49 -24.52
CA MET A 214 17.12 -71.15 -24.42
C MET A 214 18.18 -70.07 -24.16
N SER A 215 19.27 -70.40 -23.49
CA SER A 215 20.40 -69.51 -23.22
C SER A 215 21.44 -69.46 -24.36
N SER A 216 21.27 -70.23 -25.43
CA SER A 216 22.19 -70.17 -26.58
C SER A 216 22.07 -68.85 -27.34
N ASP A 217 23.20 -68.39 -27.93
CA ASP A 217 23.23 -67.14 -28.69
C ASP A 217 22.20 -67.08 -29.82
N ASP A 218 21.97 -68.19 -30.53
CA ASP A 218 21.01 -68.25 -31.62
C ASP A 218 19.56 -68.06 -31.13
N VAL A 219 19.19 -68.69 -30.00
CA VAL A 219 17.86 -68.54 -29.41
C VAL A 219 17.65 -67.15 -28.80
N GLN A 220 18.70 -66.62 -28.15
CA GLN A 220 18.62 -65.25 -27.60
C GLN A 220 18.51 -64.23 -28.74
N ALA A 221 19.23 -64.39 -29.85
CA ALA A 221 19.10 -63.53 -31.03
C ALA A 221 17.67 -63.64 -31.65
N LEU A 222 17.09 -64.86 -31.68
CA LEU A 222 15.70 -65.06 -32.13
C LEU A 222 14.69 -64.37 -31.23
N ILE A 223 14.90 -64.44 -29.90
CA ILE A 223 14.02 -63.75 -28.95
C ILE A 223 14.12 -62.26 -29.18
N ALA A 224 15.32 -61.68 -29.27
CA ALA A 224 15.55 -60.27 -29.50
C ALA A 224 14.90 -59.76 -30.80
N SER A 225 15.13 -60.52 -31.92
CA SER A 225 14.55 -60.16 -33.22
C SER A 225 13.02 -60.24 -33.23
N ASN A 226 12.44 -61.25 -32.57
CA ASN A 226 10.97 -61.37 -32.46
C ASN A 226 10.38 -60.31 -31.56
N THR A 227 11.04 -59.93 -30.46
CA THR A 227 10.65 -58.83 -29.58
C THR A 227 10.66 -57.53 -30.39
N GLU A 228 11.72 -57.22 -31.10
CA GLU A 228 11.80 -56.02 -31.94
C GLU A 228 10.68 -55.96 -32.97
N ALA A 229 10.43 -57.09 -33.69
CA ALA A 229 9.36 -57.16 -34.64
C ALA A 229 7.96 -56.96 -34.00
N GLN A 230 7.77 -57.55 -32.82
CA GLN A 230 6.52 -57.36 -32.06
C GLN A 230 6.35 -55.93 -31.56
N MET A 231 7.42 -55.28 -31.08
CA MET A 231 7.40 -53.90 -30.65
C MET A 231 7.04 -52.93 -31.79
N GLN A 232 7.35 -53.29 -33.04
CA GLN A 232 6.96 -52.50 -34.22
C GLN A 232 5.56 -52.81 -34.74
N SER A 233 4.86 -53.81 -34.20
CA SER A 233 3.49 -54.13 -34.61
C SER A 233 2.51 -53.05 -34.17
N GLU A 234 1.44 -52.82 -34.96
CA GLU A 234 0.36 -51.87 -34.62
C GLU A 234 -0.30 -52.18 -33.27
N GLN A 235 -0.39 -53.51 -32.94
CA GLN A 235 -0.97 -53.95 -31.68
C GLN A 235 -0.14 -53.50 -30.48
N VAL A 236 1.17 -53.69 -30.51
CA VAL A 236 2.07 -53.32 -29.40
C VAL A 236 2.23 -51.81 -29.34
N GLN A 237 2.32 -51.12 -30.47
CA GLN A 237 2.34 -49.66 -30.51
C GLN A 237 1.04 -49.08 -29.90
N GLY A 238 -0.12 -49.69 -30.17
CA GLY A 238 -1.36 -49.34 -29.51
C GLY A 238 -1.33 -49.58 -28.01
N MET A 239 -0.71 -50.67 -27.55
CA MET A 239 -0.53 -50.94 -26.11
C MET A 239 0.40 -49.92 -25.45
N VAL A 240 1.51 -49.52 -26.07
CA VAL A 240 2.39 -48.49 -25.58
C VAL A 240 1.66 -47.16 -25.47
N ALA A 241 0.90 -46.78 -26.51
CA ALA A 241 0.13 -45.51 -26.48
C ALA A 241 -0.93 -45.53 -25.37
N ALA A 242 -1.68 -46.65 -25.20
CA ALA A 242 -2.68 -46.78 -24.15
C ALA A 242 -2.04 -46.75 -22.74
N ALA A 243 -0.95 -47.47 -22.56
CA ALA A 243 -0.20 -47.48 -21.29
C ALA A 243 0.40 -46.08 -20.94
N LEU A 244 0.88 -45.38 -21.94
CA LEU A 244 1.38 -43.99 -21.77
C LEU A 244 0.23 -43.09 -21.35
N GLU A 245 -0.92 -43.14 -22.01
CA GLU A 245 -2.08 -42.34 -21.65
C GLU A 245 -2.56 -42.66 -20.22
N GLN A 246 -2.59 -43.93 -19.85
CA GLN A 246 -2.93 -44.36 -18.50
C GLN A 246 -1.91 -43.84 -17.47
N GLN A 247 -0.61 -43.89 -17.77
CA GLN A 247 0.45 -43.39 -16.90
C GLN A 247 0.34 -41.89 -16.74
N MET A 248 0.05 -41.16 -17.80
CA MET A 248 -0.18 -39.72 -17.77
C MET A 248 -1.35 -39.30 -16.88
N GLN A 249 -2.35 -40.17 -16.70
CA GLN A 249 -3.52 -39.91 -15.83
C GLN A 249 -3.29 -40.27 -14.37
N THR A 250 -2.16 -40.84 -14.00
CA THR A 250 -1.88 -41.18 -12.60
C THR A 250 -1.73 -39.91 -11.74
N GLU A 251 -2.16 -39.97 -10.47
CA GLU A 251 -2.00 -38.88 -9.52
C GLU A 251 -0.53 -38.40 -9.41
N GLN A 252 0.40 -39.33 -9.51
CA GLN A 252 1.84 -39.02 -9.44
C GLN A 252 2.26 -38.13 -10.61
N VAL A 253 1.92 -38.49 -11.85
CA VAL A 253 2.28 -37.73 -13.05
C VAL A 253 1.54 -36.41 -13.12
N GLN A 254 0.26 -36.41 -12.77
CA GLN A 254 -0.53 -35.19 -12.68
C GLN A 254 0.02 -34.22 -11.62
N GLY A 255 0.51 -34.75 -10.50
CA GLY A 255 1.21 -33.96 -9.48
C GLY A 255 2.52 -33.33 -9.99
N ILE A 256 3.28 -34.09 -10.80
CA ILE A 256 4.52 -33.57 -11.45
C ILE A 256 4.17 -32.47 -12.45
N ILE A 257 3.13 -32.68 -13.26
CA ILE A 257 2.67 -31.66 -14.22
C ILE A 257 2.26 -30.38 -13.48
N ALA A 258 1.43 -30.49 -12.44
CA ALA A 258 0.99 -29.35 -11.65
C ALA A 258 2.18 -28.59 -11.03
N ALA A 259 3.11 -29.28 -10.38
CA ALA A 259 4.30 -28.68 -9.81
C ALA A 259 5.18 -27.96 -10.85
N ASN A 260 5.40 -28.59 -12.00
CA ASN A 260 6.19 -27.99 -13.08
C ASN A 260 5.47 -26.79 -13.72
N VAL A 261 4.14 -26.78 -13.79
CA VAL A 261 3.33 -25.62 -14.23
C VAL A 261 3.50 -24.47 -13.25
N ASP A 262 3.37 -24.73 -11.94
CA ASP A 262 3.55 -23.72 -10.90
C ASP A 262 4.98 -23.12 -10.92
N ASP A 263 6.00 -23.95 -11.07
CA ASP A 263 7.40 -23.52 -11.19
C ASP A 263 7.60 -22.64 -12.43
N GLN A 264 7.03 -23.04 -13.57
CA GLN A 264 7.11 -22.27 -14.81
C GLN A 264 6.40 -20.93 -14.72
N VAL A 265 5.20 -20.90 -14.12
CA VAL A 265 4.45 -19.66 -13.86
C VAL A 265 5.24 -18.73 -12.96
N ASN A 266 5.76 -19.22 -11.85
CA ASN A 266 6.56 -18.43 -10.90
C ASN A 266 7.84 -17.89 -11.55
N ALA A 267 8.52 -18.69 -12.38
CA ALA A 267 9.70 -18.28 -13.13
C ALA A 267 9.37 -17.15 -14.12
N LEU A 268 8.27 -17.29 -14.87
CA LEU A 268 7.81 -16.28 -15.83
C LEU A 268 7.36 -14.98 -15.14
N VAL A 269 6.65 -15.07 -14.02
CA VAL A 269 6.27 -13.90 -13.21
C VAL A 269 7.53 -13.19 -12.72
N SER A 270 8.50 -13.91 -12.15
CA SER A 270 9.76 -13.34 -11.66
C SER A 270 10.56 -12.68 -12.80
N GLN A 271 10.65 -13.33 -13.95
CA GLN A 271 11.34 -12.79 -15.12
C GLN A 271 10.67 -11.53 -15.65
N ASN A 272 9.33 -11.53 -15.76
CA ASN A 272 8.59 -10.37 -16.23
C ASN A 272 8.65 -9.21 -15.25
N MET A 273 8.62 -9.46 -13.94
CA MET A 273 8.83 -8.44 -12.92
C MET A 273 10.21 -7.78 -13.02
N GLN A 274 11.23 -8.51 -13.45
CA GLN A 274 12.59 -7.99 -13.66
C GLN A 274 12.78 -7.37 -15.06
N SER A 275 11.79 -7.44 -15.94
CA SER A 275 11.89 -6.86 -17.27
C SER A 275 12.07 -5.33 -17.23
N GLU A 276 12.80 -4.80 -18.20
CA GLU A 276 13.04 -3.35 -18.33
C GLU A 276 11.72 -2.57 -18.39
N ALA A 277 10.70 -3.11 -19.04
CA ALA A 277 9.38 -2.47 -19.15
C ALA A 277 8.71 -2.29 -17.78
N VAL A 278 8.68 -3.33 -16.95
CA VAL A 278 8.08 -3.27 -15.60
C VAL A 278 8.91 -2.39 -14.67
N GLN A 279 10.24 -2.53 -14.70
CA GLN A 279 11.13 -1.72 -13.87
C GLN A 279 11.05 -0.23 -14.23
N THR A 280 10.90 0.10 -15.51
CA THR A 280 10.67 1.48 -15.97
C THR A 280 9.34 2.04 -15.45
N GLN A 281 8.27 1.26 -15.44
CA GLN A 281 6.98 1.67 -14.88
C GLN A 281 7.06 1.90 -13.36
N ILE A 282 7.73 1.03 -12.63
CA ILE A 282 7.95 1.19 -11.19
C ILE A 282 8.77 2.46 -10.91
N ALA A 283 9.86 2.69 -11.66
CA ALA A 283 10.68 3.89 -11.52
C ALA A 283 9.89 5.18 -11.87
N ALA A 284 9.06 5.14 -12.92
CA ALA A 284 8.20 6.27 -13.29
C ALA A 284 7.18 6.60 -12.19
N ALA A 285 6.60 5.59 -11.54
CA ALA A 285 5.70 5.78 -10.40
C ALA A 285 6.42 6.42 -9.20
N ALA A 286 7.66 6.01 -8.91
CA ALA A 286 8.48 6.60 -7.86
C ALA A 286 8.82 8.09 -8.13
N GLU A 287 9.16 8.45 -9.36
CA GLU A 287 9.37 9.86 -9.75
C GLU A 287 8.06 10.66 -9.70
N GLY A 288 6.94 10.05 -10.12
CA GLY A 288 5.60 10.64 -9.98
C GLY A 288 5.27 10.93 -8.51
N ARG A 289 5.53 9.98 -7.61
CA ARG A 289 5.36 10.16 -6.17
C ARG A 289 6.14 11.36 -5.65
N LYS A 290 7.43 11.46 -5.99
CA LYS A 290 8.30 12.57 -5.57
C LYS A 290 7.79 13.93 -6.07
N THR A 291 7.26 13.98 -7.28
CA THR A 291 6.63 15.18 -7.83
C THR A 291 5.41 15.58 -7.01
N ILE A 292 4.57 14.62 -6.63
CA ILE A 292 3.37 14.86 -5.80
C ILE A 292 3.78 15.29 -4.38
N GLU A 293 4.79 14.69 -3.77
CA GLU A 293 5.33 15.11 -2.47
C GLU A 293 5.76 16.58 -2.49
N THR A 294 6.43 17.02 -3.57
CA THR A 294 6.82 18.41 -3.75
C THR A 294 5.61 19.33 -3.90
N LEU A 295 4.59 18.87 -4.64
CA LEU A 295 3.34 19.59 -4.79
C LEU A 295 2.59 19.74 -3.47
N VAL A 296 2.48 18.66 -2.68
CA VAL A 296 1.90 18.68 -1.33
C VAL A 296 2.61 19.69 -0.44
N ALA A 297 3.95 19.64 -0.38
CA ALA A 297 4.72 20.56 0.43
C ALA A 297 4.48 22.04 0.04
N SER A 298 4.31 22.31 -1.27
CA SER A 298 4.02 23.65 -1.77
C SER A 298 2.61 24.10 -1.38
N LEU A 299 1.62 23.26 -1.50
CA LEU A 299 0.23 23.54 -1.12
C LEU A 299 0.09 23.70 0.40
N ASP A 300 0.76 22.88 1.20
CA ASP A 300 0.78 22.98 2.68
C ASP A 300 1.44 24.27 3.13
N SER A 301 2.52 24.68 2.46
CA SER A 301 3.17 25.97 2.73
C SER A 301 2.22 27.14 2.44
N TYR A 302 1.48 27.08 1.32
CA TYR A 302 0.49 28.12 1.02
C TYR A 302 -0.70 28.07 1.99
N ASN A 303 -1.18 26.91 2.39
CA ASN A 303 -2.23 26.75 3.39
C ASN A 303 -1.82 27.37 4.75
N THR A 304 -0.56 27.16 5.15
CA THR A 304 -0.01 27.78 6.36
C THR A 304 0.00 29.31 6.26
N PHE A 305 0.37 29.85 5.10
CA PHE A 305 0.26 31.28 4.84
C PHE A 305 -1.19 31.76 4.89
N TYR A 306 -2.11 31.06 4.22
CA TYR A 306 -3.53 31.44 4.14
C TYR A 306 -4.21 31.45 5.53
N THR A 307 -4.00 30.41 6.32
CA THR A 307 -4.54 30.33 7.69
C THR A 307 -3.88 31.34 8.64
N GLY A 308 -2.59 31.59 8.48
CA GLY A 308 -1.88 32.63 9.19
C GLY A 308 -2.41 34.02 8.87
N LEU A 309 -2.73 34.29 7.60
CA LEU A 309 -3.33 35.54 7.17
C LEU A 309 -4.73 35.74 7.77
N GLN A 310 -5.56 34.71 7.79
CA GLN A 310 -6.87 34.77 8.45
C GLN A 310 -6.74 35.06 9.95
N THR A 311 -5.78 34.44 10.62
CA THR A 311 -5.47 34.69 12.03
C THR A 311 -5.06 36.14 12.26
N TYR A 312 -4.19 36.68 11.40
CA TYR A 312 -3.77 38.08 11.45
C TYR A 312 -4.95 39.03 11.27
N THR A 313 -5.77 38.85 10.23
CA THR A 313 -6.89 39.72 9.94
C THR A 313 -7.98 39.69 11.04
N ASN A 314 -8.21 38.51 11.66
CA ASN A 314 -9.07 38.39 12.84
C ASN A 314 -8.48 39.12 14.07
N GLY A 315 -7.14 39.07 14.24
CA GLY A 315 -6.43 39.83 15.27
C GLY A 315 -6.59 41.35 15.09
N VAL A 316 -6.50 41.84 13.85
CA VAL A 316 -6.72 43.24 13.50
C VAL A 316 -8.15 43.68 13.83
N ALA A 317 -9.17 42.86 13.50
CA ALA A 317 -10.54 43.13 13.85
C ALA A 317 -10.75 43.22 15.37
N SER A 318 -10.19 42.27 16.12
CA SER A 318 -10.24 42.27 17.59
C SER A 318 -9.55 43.50 18.21
N ALA A 319 -8.44 43.93 17.61
CA ALA A 319 -7.74 45.15 18.03
C ALA A 319 -8.58 46.41 17.74
N ALA A 320 -9.31 46.44 16.63
CA ALA A 320 -10.22 47.56 16.31
C ALA A 320 -11.36 47.65 17.32
N ASP A 321 -11.96 46.54 17.71
CA ASP A 321 -12.99 46.48 18.75
C ASP A 321 -12.45 46.96 20.11
N GLY A 322 -11.23 46.55 20.47
CA GLY A 322 -10.57 47.04 21.69
C GLY A 322 -10.27 48.54 21.68
N ALA A 323 -9.87 49.06 20.51
CA ALA A 323 -9.63 50.50 20.35
C ALA A 323 -10.94 51.32 20.44
N ALA A 324 -12.06 50.81 19.90
CA ALA A 324 -13.37 51.44 20.05
C ALA A 324 -13.81 51.47 21.52
N GLN A 325 -13.62 50.40 22.29
CA GLN A 325 -13.91 50.37 23.73
C GLN A 325 -13.02 51.34 24.50
N LEU A 326 -11.74 51.51 24.12
CA LEU A 326 -10.83 52.48 24.72
C LEU A 326 -11.31 53.94 24.45
N LEU A 327 -11.80 54.22 23.24
CA LEU A 327 -12.37 55.50 22.87
C LEU A 327 -13.61 55.83 23.71
N ASP A 328 -14.55 54.88 23.84
CA ASP A 328 -15.74 55.04 24.67
C ASP A 328 -15.38 55.28 26.14
N GLY A 329 -14.43 54.52 26.69
CA GLY A 329 -13.94 54.69 28.06
C GLY A 329 -13.23 56.02 28.29
N SER A 330 -12.43 56.49 27.35
CA SER A 330 -11.75 57.79 27.45
C SER A 330 -12.70 58.96 27.36
N THR A 331 -13.76 58.84 26.52
CA THR A 331 -14.81 59.84 26.42
C THR A 331 -15.63 59.93 27.73
N ALA A 332 -15.95 58.76 28.32
CA ALA A 332 -16.63 58.73 29.62
C ALA A 332 -15.77 59.36 30.75
N LEU A 333 -14.43 59.09 30.73
CA LEU A 333 -13.51 59.67 31.67
C LEU A 333 -13.44 61.22 31.52
N ALA A 334 -13.38 61.70 30.29
CA ALA A 334 -13.35 63.15 30.02
C ALA A 334 -14.65 63.81 30.53
N SER A 335 -15.82 63.21 30.25
CA SER A 335 -17.10 63.70 30.74
C SER A 335 -17.22 63.69 32.29
N GLY A 336 -16.66 62.67 32.94
CA GLY A 336 -16.61 62.60 34.41
C GLY A 336 -15.64 63.65 35.01
N ALA A 337 -14.51 63.91 34.37
CA ALA A 337 -13.55 64.94 34.77
C ALA A 337 -14.16 66.35 34.59
N GLU A 338 -14.91 66.61 33.52
CA GLU A 338 -15.63 67.83 33.28
C GLU A 338 -16.65 68.08 34.38
N GLN A 339 -17.48 67.11 34.73
CA GLN A 339 -18.47 67.21 35.83
C GLN A 339 -17.77 67.47 37.16
N LEU A 340 -16.65 66.86 37.44
CA LEU A 340 -15.91 67.11 38.70
C LEU A 340 -15.28 68.48 38.73
N ASN A 341 -14.77 68.98 37.59
CA ASN A 341 -14.24 70.31 37.47
C ASN A 341 -15.37 71.40 37.70
N ASP A 342 -16.54 71.21 37.11
CA ASP A 342 -17.69 72.11 37.28
C ASP A 342 -18.23 72.08 38.72
N GLY A 343 -18.17 70.94 39.39
CA GLY A 343 -18.56 70.80 40.79
C GLY A 343 -17.52 71.36 41.77
N ALA A 344 -16.30 71.67 41.38
CA ALA A 344 -15.24 72.27 42.16
C ALA A 344 -15.19 73.81 42.06
N VAL A 345 -16.10 74.39 41.29
CA VAL A 345 -16.33 75.88 41.19
C VAL A 345 -17.45 76.32 42.12
#